data_74428ea2ad82db8e66897d7dc3ced020
#
_entry.id   74428ea2ad82db8e66897d7dc3ced020
#
_cell.length_a   1.000
_cell.length_b   1.000
_cell.length_c   1.000
_cell.angle_alpha   90.00
_cell.angle_beta   90.00
_cell.angle_gamma   90.00
#
_symmetry.space_group_name_H-M   'P 1'
#
loop_
_entity.id
_entity.type
_entity.pdbx_description
1 polymer ?
#
loop_
_entity_poly.entity_id
_entity_poly.type
_entity_poly.pdbx_seq_one_letter_code
_entity_poly.pdbx_strand_id
1 'polypeptide(L)'
;MSSCSCLCRIGPLYLADAPACAELEADVFAAESPWSEQSFREEIAQPANHYIALRTTTDDSVASDSVAGGVSFESGQLVGFAGCGQRGISEDDAEYEILTIAVTPALQRHGWGRALLSAVLAGTEQGTVFLEVRTDNSRAINLYKSCGFEEIGIRRKYYQPSGADALVMRRLPLQR
;
A
#
# COMPACT_ATOMS: atom_id res chain seq x y z
N MET A 1 11.75 8.48 -25.83
CA MET A 1 11.28 7.84 -24.56
C MET A 1 10.21 8.75 -23.98
N SER A 2 8.95 8.53 -24.33
CA SER A 2 7.84 9.35 -23.84
C SER A 2 7.57 8.96 -22.38
N SER A 3 7.90 9.86 -21.45
CA SER A 3 7.45 9.75 -20.08
C SER A 3 5.94 10.01 -20.07
N CYS A 4 5.17 8.95 -19.97
CA CYS A 4 3.74 9.06 -19.74
C CYS A 4 3.56 9.62 -18.33
N SER A 5 3.31 10.91 -18.20
CA SER A 5 3.05 11.58 -16.94
C SER A 5 1.59 11.40 -16.57
N CYS A 6 1.23 10.19 -16.09
CA CYS A 6 -0.02 10.07 -15.36
C CYS A 6 0.16 10.86 -14.05
N LEU A 7 -0.50 12.00 -13.96
CA LEU A 7 -0.50 12.79 -12.74
C LEU A 7 -1.37 12.07 -11.72
N CYS A 8 -0.77 11.72 -10.59
CA CYS A 8 -1.51 11.11 -9.48
C CYS A 8 -1.27 11.92 -8.20
N ARG A 9 -2.24 11.87 -7.30
CA ARG A 9 -2.19 12.53 -6.00
C ARG A 9 -2.48 11.52 -4.89
N ILE A 10 -1.70 11.60 -3.80
CA ILE A 10 -1.98 10.89 -2.55
C ILE A 10 -2.88 11.76 -1.68
N GLY A 11 -3.91 11.16 -1.12
CA GLY A 11 -4.86 11.82 -0.22
C GLY A 11 -5.55 10.82 0.68
N PRO A 12 -6.53 11.24 1.49
CA PRO A 12 -7.24 10.34 2.39
C PRO A 12 -8.02 9.29 1.60
N LEU A 13 -8.12 8.10 2.19
CA LEU A 13 -9.01 7.04 1.73
C LEU A 13 -10.26 7.05 2.61
N TYR A 14 -11.42 6.92 1.98
CA TYR A 14 -12.71 7.00 2.65
C TYR A 14 -13.43 5.65 2.63
N LEU A 15 -14.40 5.48 3.52
CA LEU A 15 -15.21 4.26 3.58
C LEU A 15 -15.94 3.96 2.24
N ALA A 16 -16.28 4.99 1.49
CA ALA A 16 -16.89 4.87 0.17
C ALA A 16 -15.94 4.25 -0.89
N ASP A 17 -14.64 4.22 -0.64
CA ASP A 17 -13.64 3.63 -1.54
C ASP A 17 -13.49 2.12 -1.39
N ALA A 18 -14.10 1.52 -0.38
CA ALA A 18 -13.95 0.09 -0.09
C ALA A 18 -14.24 -0.83 -1.29
N PRO A 19 -15.26 -0.58 -2.15
CA PRO A 19 -15.45 -1.37 -3.37
C PRO A 19 -14.25 -1.30 -4.31
N ALA A 20 -13.76 -0.08 -4.61
CA ALA A 20 -12.62 0.12 -5.51
C ALA A 20 -11.32 -0.46 -4.93
N CYS A 21 -11.14 -0.43 -3.61
CA CYS A 21 -10.03 -1.10 -2.95
C CYS A 21 -10.10 -2.63 -3.14
N ALA A 22 -11.27 -3.22 -2.96
CA ALA A 22 -11.46 -4.67 -3.13
C ALA A 22 -11.23 -5.12 -4.58
N GLU A 23 -11.68 -4.34 -5.56
CA GLU A 23 -11.41 -4.60 -6.98
C GLU A 23 -9.90 -4.57 -7.28
N LEU A 24 -9.21 -3.51 -6.83
CA LEU A 24 -7.77 -3.38 -7.02
C LEU A 24 -6.98 -4.47 -6.28
N GLU A 25 -7.41 -4.82 -5.06
CA GLU A 25 -6.82 -5.91 -4.28
C GLU A 25 -6.91 -7.25 -5.02
N ALA A 26 -8.09 -7.55 -5.59
CA ALA A 26 -8.30 -8.76 -6.39
C ALA A 26 -7.42 -8.81 -7.64
N ASP A 27 -7.20 -7.68 -8.29
CA ASP A 27 -6.33 -7.58 -9.47
C ASP A 27 -4.85 -7.78 -9.12
N VAL A 28 -4.39 -7.20 -8.01
CA VAL A 28 -2.99 -7.23 -7.60
C VAL A 28 -2.61 -8.53 -6.92
N PHE A 29 -3.51 -9.10 -6.12
CA PHE A 29 -3.29 -10.28 -5.28
C PHE A 29 -4.18 -11.47 -5.67
N ALA A 30 -4.48 -11.63 -6.94
CA ALA A 30 -5.37 -12.67 -7.47
C ALA A 30 -4.98 -14.11 -7.07
N ALA A 31 -3.71 -14.39 -6.79
CA ALA A 31 -3.22 -15.70 -6.38
C ALA A 31 -3.40 -16.00 -4.88
N GLU A 32 -3.93 -15.06 -4.13
CA GLU A 32 -4.10 -15.11 -2.67
C GLU A 32 -5.58 -14.98 -2.31
N SER A 33 -5.88 -14.85 -1.02
CA SER A 33 -7.24 -14.49 -0.57
C SER A 33 -7.33 -12.97 -0.47
N PRO A 34 -7.66 -12.26 -1.56
CA PRO A 34 -7.75 -10.81 -1.52
C PRO A 34 -8.85 -10.37 -0.54
N TRP A 35 -8.64 -9.23 0.07
CA TRP A 35 -9.62 -8.67 1.00
C TRP A 35 -10.91 -8.31 0.27
N SER A 36 -12.03 -8.68 0.87
CA SER A 36 -13.35 -8.33 0.38
C SER A 36 -13.67 -6.85 0.64
N GLU A 37 -14.69 -6.32 -0.03
CA GLU A 37 -15.24 -5.00 0.27
C GLU A 37 -15.60 -4.87 1.75
N GLN A 38 -16.21 -5.90 2.33
CA GLN A 38 -16.58 -5.91 3.74
C GLN A 38 -15.35 -5.82 4.65
N SER A 39 -14.28 -6.55 4.33
CA SER A 39 -13.02 -6.47 5.08
C SER A 39 -12.42 -5.07 5.02
N PHE A 40 -12.43 -4.43 3.85
CA PHE A 40 -11.96 -3.03 3.72
C PHE A 40 -12.83 -2.07 4.53
N ARG A 41 -14.16 -2.23 4.53
CA ARG A 41 -15.05 -1.39 5.33
C ARG A 41 -14.74 -1.49 6.82
N GLU A 42 -14.53 -2.71 7.32
CA GLU A 42 -14.20 -2.97 8.71
C GLU A 42 -12.85 -2.36 9.10
N GLU A 43 -11.83 -2.55 8.27
CA GLU A 43 -10.48 -2.05 8.53
C GLU A 43 -10.38 -0.51 8.43
N ILE A 44 -11.04 0.10 7.45
CA ILE A 44 -11.08 1.56 7.31
C ILE A 44 -11.83 2.22 8.48
N ALA A 45 -12.83 1.55 9.02
CA ALA A 45 -13.62 2.04 10.15
C ALA A 45 -12.89 1.94 11.50
N GLN A 46 -11.77 1.19 11.58
CA GLN A 46 -11.00 1.06 12.83
C GLN A 46 -10.28 2.37 13.17
N PRO A 47 -10.50 2.97 14.36
CA PRO A 47 -9.85 4.23 14.74
C PRO A 47 -8.32 4.16 14.81
N ALA A 48 -7.77 2.96 15.06
CA ALA A 48 -6.33 2.72 15.14
C ALA A 48 -5.68 2.59 13.75
N ASN A 49 -6.47 2.54 12.68
CA ASN A 49 -5.96 2.37 11.32
C ASN A 49 -6.00 3.69 10.56
N HIS A 50 -4.98 3.89 9.75
CA HIS A 50 -4.86 5.00 8.83
C HIS A 50 -4.69 4.49 7.40
N TYR A 51 -5.57 4.93 6.51
CA TYR A 51 -5.55 4.56 5.09
C TYR A 51 -5.41 5.77 4.19
N ILE A 52 -4.61 5.63 3.16
CA ILE A 52 -4.41 6.64 2.12
C ILE A 52 -4.68 6.06 0.73
N ALA A 53 -5.14 6.91 -0.17
CA ALA A 53 -5.44 6.59 -1.55
C ALA A 53 -4.47 7.29 -2.51
N LEU A 54 -4.10 6.62 -3.59
CA LEU A 54 -3.50 7.19 -4.78
C LEU A 54 -4.59 7.34 -5.84
N ARG A 55 -4.83 8.56 -6.31
CA ARG A 55 -5.84 8.85 -7.32
C ARG A 55 -5.23 9.56 -8.52
N THR A 56 -5.75 9.26 -9.68
CA THR A 56 -5.44 10.01 -10.89
C THR A 56 -5.94 11.44 -10.78
N THR A 57 -5.20 12.36 -11.38
CA THR A 57 -5.63 13.75 -11.56
C THR A 57 -5.57 14.09 -13.03
N THR A 58 -6.53 14.90 -13.52
CA THR A 58 -6.39 15.57 -14.82
C THR A 58 -5.68 16.89 -14.60
N ASP A 59 -4.76 17.22 -15.49
CA ASP A 59 -4.32 18.60 -15.65
C ASP A 59 -5.42 19.32 -16.44
N ASP A 60 -6.02 20.35 -15.87
CA ASP A 60 -7.07 21.15 -16.51
C ASP A 60 -6.61 21.78 -17.85
N SER A 61 -5.32 21.71 -18.18
CA SER A 61 -4.76 22.23 -19.41
C SER A 61 -4.76 21.23 -20.57
N VAL A 62 -5.03 19.93 -20.31
CA VAL A 62 -5.05 18.88 -21.35
C VAL A 62 -6.25 17.97 -21.11
N ALA A 63 -7.28 18.14 -21.91
CA ALA A 63 -8.39 17.19 -22.00
C ALA A 63 -7.90 15.91 -22.68
N SER A 64 -7.14 15.09 -21.96
CA SER A 64 -6.76 13.76 -22.40
C SER A 64 -6.76 12.81 -21.21
N ASP A 65 -7.39 11.66 -21.40
CA ASP A 65 -7.31 10.55 -20.48
C ASP A 65 -5.85 10.28 -20.11
N SER A 66 -5.57 10.19 -18.81
CA SER A 66 -4.23 9.82 -18.35
C SER A 66 -3.93 8.40 -18.84
N VAL A 67 -2.97 8.25 -19.74
CA VAL A 67 -2.61 6.95 -20.32
C VAL A 67 -1.29 6.46 -19.74
N ALA A 68 -1.31 5.31 -19.07
CA ALA A 68 -0.11 4.60 -18.65
C ALA A 68 -0.16 3.17 -19.19
N GLY A 69 0.87 2.76 -19.91
CA GLY A 69 0.95 1.40 -20.47
C GLY A 69 -0.21 1.02 -21.41
N GLY A 70 -0.85 2.00 -22.08
CA GLY A 70 -2.00 1.78 -22.96
C GLY A 70 -3.35 1.68 -22.22
N VAL A 71 -3.39 1.95 -20.94
CA VAL A 71 -4.61 1.98 -20.12
C VAL A 71 -5.02 3.43 -19.88
N SER A 72 -6.27 3.77 -20.17
CA SER A 72 -6.88 5.06 -19.84
C SER A 72 -7.43 5.04 -18.41
N PHE A 73 -7.27 6.14 -17.70
CA PHE A 73 -7.81 6.34 -16.36
C PHE A 73 -8.70 7.57 -16.33
N GLU A 74 -9.84 7.46 -15.64
CA GLU A 74 -10.69 8.62 -15.36
C GLU A 74 -10.06 9.50 -14.28
N SER A 75 -10.38 10.80 -14.31
CA SER A 75 -9.95 11.72 -13.24
C SER A 75 -10.56 11.31 -11.90
N GLY A 76 -9.74 11.29 -10.84
CA GLY A 76 -10.18 10.90 -9.51
C GLY A 76 -10.26 9.39 -9.27
N GLN A 77 -9.98 8.57 -10.30
CA GLN A 77 -9.99 7.11 -10.17
C GLN A 77 -8.96 6.65 -9.13
N LEU A 78 -9.36 5.74 -8.23
CA LEU A 78 -8.47 5.08 -7.29
C LEU A 78 -7.58 4.10 -8.06
N VAL A 79 -6.26 4.29 -7.97
CA VAL A 79 -5.25 3.48 -8.68
C VAL A 79 -4.19 2.90 -7.75
N GLY A 80 -4.31 3.17 -6.46
CA GLY A 80 -3.48 2.59 -5.41
C GLY A 80 -3.98 2.98 -4.03
N PHE A 81 -3.53 2.27 -3.03
CA PHE A 81 -3.81 2.58 -1.63
C PHE A 81 -2.72 1.99 -0.72
N ALA A 82 -2.66 2.47 0.51
CA ALA A 82 -1.88 1.87 1.59
C ALA A 82 -2.59 2.03 2.91
N GLY A 83 -2.44 1.05 3.80
CA GLY A 83 -2.98 1.05 5.15
C GLY A 83 -1.91 0.76 6.18
N CYS A 84 -1.97 1.47 7.31
CA CYS A 84 -1.15 1.26 8.49
C CYS A 84 -2.03 1.28 9.72
N GLY A 85 -1.84 0.33 10.62
CA GLY A 85 -2.55 0.25 11.90
C GLY A 85 -1.61 0.41 13.07
N GLN A 86 -2.04 1.13 14.11
CA GLN A 86 -1.35 1.15 15.39
C GLN A 86 -1.73 -0.10 16.19
N ARG A 87 -0.73 -0.81 16.73
CA ARG A 87 -0.90 -2.08 17.47
C ARG A 87 -0.44 -1.99 18.92
N GLY A 88 0.43 -1.06 19.26
CA GLY A 88 0.92 -0.82 20.62
C GLY A 88 -0.01 0.07 21.45
N ILE A 89 0.11 -0.02 22.79
CA ILE A 89 -0.82 0.57 23.75
C ILE A 89 -0.35 1.94 24.27
N SER A 90 0.94 2.28 24.16
CA SER A 90 1.51 3.52 24.67
C SER A 90 2.36 4.27 23.64
N GLU A 91 2.56 5.58 23.85
CA GLU A 91 3.40 6.39 22.99
C GLU A 91 4.88 5.98 23.03
N ASP A 92 5.33 5.45 24.17
CA ASP A 92 6.72 5.02 24.37
C ASP A 92 7.02 3.65 23.74
N ASP A 93 5.97 2.80 23.56
CA ASP A 93 6.04 1.47 22.96
C ASP A 93 5.11 1.36 21.75
N ALA A 94 5.01 2.43 20.97
CA ALA A 94 4.14 2.42 19.80
C ALA A 94 4.63 1.41 18.75
N GLU A 95 3.76 0.48 18.44
CA GLU A 95 3.96 -0.48 17.36
C GLU A 95 2.93 -0.23 16.25
N TYR A 96 3.40 -0.29 15.04
CA TYR A 96 2.60 -0.11 13.84
C TYR A 96 2.76 -1.31 12.92
N GLU A 97 1.77 -1.52 12.09
CA GLU A 97 1.78 -2.57 11.08
C GLU A 97 1.32 -2.01 9.74
N ILE A 98 2.11 -2.24 8.68
CA ILE A 98 1.61 -2.02 7.32
C ILE A 98 0.67 -3.16 6.98
N LEU A 99 -0.61 -2.83 6.81
CA LEU A 99 -1.69 -3.80 6.62
C LEU A 99 -1.78 -4.29 5.19
N THR A 100 -1.73 -3.35 4.25
CA THR A 100 -1.74 -3.61 2.82
C THR A 100 -1.17 -2.44 2.06
N ILE A 101 -0.64 -2.68 0.87
CA ILE A 101 -0.20 -1.67 -0.09
C ILE A 101 -0.37 -2.21 -1.49
N ALA A 102 -1.12 -1.50 -2.31
CA ALA A 102 -1.37 -1.88 -3.71
C ALA A 102 -1.25 -0.68 -4.64
N VAL A 103 -0.76 -0.94 -5.85
CA VAL A 103 -0.75 0.00 -6.98
C VAL A 103 -1.16 -0.77 -8.22
N THR A 104 -2.09 -0.22 -9.01
CA THR A 104 -2.53 -0.85 -10.26
C THR A 104 -1.32 -1.25 -11.13
N PRO A 105 -1.35 -2.43 -11.78
CA PRO A 105 -0.22 -2.92 -12.56
C PRO A 105 0.33 -1.91 -13.59
N ALA A 106 -0.55 -1.15 -14.24
CA ALA A 106 -0.17 -0.15 -15.24
C ALA A 106 0.68 1.01 -14.67
N LEU A 107 0.55 1.32 -13.38
CA LEU A 107 1.29 2.38 -12.68
C LEU A 107 2.41 1.87 -11.79
N GLN A 108 2.63 0.57 -11.73
CA GLN A 108 3.79 0.01 -11.03
C GLN A 108 5.09 0.44 -11.71
N ARG A 109 6.21 0.43 -10.96
CA ARG A 109 7.57 0.81 -11.41
C ARG A 109 7.77 2.30 -11.73
N HIS A 110 6.78 3.15 -11.43
CA HIS A 110 6.86 4.60 -11.57
C HIS A 110 7.11 5.34 -10.24
N GLY A 111 7.47 4.60 -9.18
CA GLY A 111 7.77 5.19 -7.86
C GLY A 111 6.56 5.31 -6.93
N TRP A 112 5.34 5.04 -7.39
CA TRP A 112 4.12 5.22 -6.60
C TRP A 112 4.04 4.33 -5.36
N GLY A 113 4.54 3.09 -5.42
CA GLY A 113 4.62 2.23 -4.24
C GLY A 113 5.52 2.83 -3.14
N ARG A 114 6.64 3.46 -3.53
CA ARG A 114 7.50 4.18 -2.58
C ARG A 114 6.81 5.42 -2.02
N ALA A 115 6.13 6.18 -2.87
CA ALA A 115 5.41 7.39 -2.45
C ALA A 115 4.30 7.05 -1.44
N LEU A 116 3.49 6.00 -1.71
CA LEU A 116 2.48 5.49 -0.79
C LEU A 116 3.11 5.01 0.53
N LEU A 117 4.16 4.19 0.46
CA LEU A 117 4.84 3.70 1.67
C LEU A 117 5.37 4.87 2.51
N SER A 118 6.03 5.84 1.90
CA SER A 118 6.54 7.02 2.61
C SER A 118 5.42 7.84 3.25
N ALA A 119 4.31 8.00 2.55
CA ALA A 119 3.17 8.78 3.04
C ALA A 119 2.44 8.07 4.19
N VAL A 120 2.23 6.75 4.11
CA VAL A 120 1.55 6.00 5.18
C VAL A 120 2.44 5.83 6.41
N LEU A 121 3.76 5.91 6.25
CA LEU A 121 4.72 5.89 7.36
C LEU A 121 4.88 7.25 8.05
N ALA A 122 4.33 8.32 7.50
CA ALA A 122 4.34 9.63 8.16
C ALA A 122 3.56 9.55 9.49
N GLY A 123 4.21 9.98 10.57
CA GLY A 123 3.65 9.87 11.92
C GLY A 123 4.00 8.58 12.67
N THR A 124 4.77 7.66 12.07
CA THR A 124 5.22 6.42 12.74
C THR A 124 6.70 6.48 13.16
N GLU A 125 7.32 7.66 13.12
CA GLU A 125 8.77 7.84 13.31
C GLU A 125 9.24 7.43 14.72
N GLN A 126 8.37 7.53 15.71
CA GLN A 126 8.68 7.22 17.11
C GLN A 126 8.43 5.75 17.47
N GLY A 127 7.80 4.97 16.58
CA GLY A 127 7.44 3.59 16.85
C GLY A 127 8.13 2.59 15.92
N THR A 128 8.05 1.34 16.32
CA THR A 128 8.48 0.20 15.50
C THR A 128 7.38 -0.14 14.50
N VAL A 129 7.74 -0.30 13.23
CA VAL A 129 6.79 -0.67 12.18
C VAL A 129 7.10 -2.06 11.68
N PHE A 130 6.08 -2.92 11.64
CA PHE A 130 6.15 -4.29 11.13
C PHE A 130 5.39 -4.42 9.81
N LEU A 131 5.74 -5.44 9.03
CA LEU A 131 4.98 -5.90 7.89
C LEU A 131 5.27 -7.37 7.58
N GLU A 132 4.34 -8.02 6.89
CA GLU A 132 4.55 -9.29 6.23
C GLU A 132 4.53 -9.11 4.71
N VAL A 133 5.45 -9.80 4.03
CA VAL A 133 5.52 -9.81 2.58
C VAL A 133 5.87 -11.22 2.09
N ARG A 134 5.30 -11.64 0.96
CA ARG A 134 5.64 -12.95 0.37
C ARG A 134 7.15 -13.05 0.13
N THR A 135 7.74 -14.18 0.49
CA THR A 135 9.18 -14.42 0.31
C THR A 135 9.64 -14.39 -1.14
N ASP A 136 8.72 -14.61 -2.09
CA ASP A 136 8.99 -14.55 -3.53
C ASP A 136 8.75 -13.16 -4.15
N ASN A 137 8.20 -12.20 -3.39
CA ASN A 137 8.01 -10.82 -3.85
C ASN A 137 9.28 -9.97 -3.64
N SER A 138 10.34 -10.31 -4.37
CA SER A 138 11.63 -9.63 -4.26
C SER A 138 11.54 -8.11 -4.52
N ARG A 139 10.58 -7.68 -5.34
CA ARG A 139 10.36 -6.25 -5.64
C ARG A 139 9.89 -5.49 -4.38
N ALA A 140 8.87 -6.00 -3.72
CA ALA A 140 8.35 -5.38 -2.50
C ALA A 140 9.41 -5.43 -1.38
N ILE A 141 10.10 -6.56 -1.21
CA ILE A 141 11.18 -6.72 -0.24
C ILE A 141 12.27 -5.65 -0.46
N ASN A 142 12.71 -5.44 -1.70
CA ASN A 142 13.71 -4.42 -2.03
C ASN A 142 13.20 -3.00 -1.77
N LEU A 143 11.92 -2.73 -2.03
CA LEU A 143 11.30 -1.46 -1.69
C LEU A 143 11.34 -1.24 -0.17
N TYR A 144 10.90 -2.20 0.63
CA TYR A 144 10.89 -2.09 2.09
C TYR A 144 12.31 -1.92 2.67
N LYS A 145 13.28 -2.71 2.21
CA LYS A 145 14.70 -2.54 2.59
C LYS A 145 15.21 -1.13 2.31
N SER A 146 14.86 -0.56 1.16
CA SER A 146 15.26 0.80 0.80
C SER A 146 14.57 1.90 1.62
N CYS A 147 13.54 1.54 2.39
CA CYS A 147 12.83 2.41 3.33
C CYS A 147 13.20 2.10 4.80
N GLY A 148 14.28 1.35 5.04
CA GLY A 148 14.80 1.09 6.37
C GLY A 148 14.22 -0.14 7.08
N PHE A 149 13.49 -0.99 6.37
CA PHE A 149 13.03 -2.27 6.93
C PHE A 149 14.13 -3.33 6.87
N GLU A 150 14.24 -4.12 7.92
CA GLU A 150 15.11 -5.29 8.03
C GLU A 150 14.31 -6.57 8.18
N GLU A 151 14.85 -7.68 7.70
CA GLU A 151 14.24 -9.01 7.84
C GLU A 151 14.43 -9.52 9.27
N ILE A 152 13.36 -10.00 9.91
CA ILE A 152 13.42 -10.51 11.29
C ILE A 152 12.92 -11.94 11.45
N GLY A 153 12.26 -12.50 10.44
CA GLY A 153 11.77 -13.87 10.52
C GLY A 153 10.96 -14.31 9.32
N ILE A 154 10.54 -15.56 9.34
CA ILE A 154 9.69 -16.17 8.30
C ILE A 154 8.51 -16.85 8.98
N ARG A 155 7.29 -16.55 8.51
CA ARG A 155 6.07 -17.27 8.86
C ARG A 155 5.75 -18.28 7.77
N ARG A 156 5.88 -19.56 8.09
CA ARG A 156 5.67 -20.63 7.12
C ARG A 156 4.19 -20.78 6.77
N LYS A 157 3.91 -21.01 5.47
CA LYS A 157 2.57 -21.27 4.93
C LYS A 157 1.54 -20.20 5.33
N TYR A 158 1.98 -18.96 5.37
CA TYR A 158 1.18 -17.83 5.84
C TYR A 158 0.06 -17.46 4.86
N TYR A 159 0.38 -17.34 3.57
CA TYR A 159 -0.57 -16.96 2.54
C TYR A 159 -1.41 -18.14 2.06
N GLN A 160 -2.74 -17.96 2.05
CA GLN A 160 -3.68 -18.97 1.58
C GLN A 160 -4.35 -18.50 0.29
N PRO A 161 -4.69 -19.38 -0.64
CA PRO A 161 -4.52 -20.84 -0.61
C PRO A 161 -3.13 -21.31 -1.08
N SER A 162 -2.25 -20.41 -1.52
CA SER A 162 -0.95 -20.75 -2.14
C SER A 162 0.01 -21.50 -1.22
N GLY A 163 -0.16 -21.35 0.10
CA GLY A 163 0.77 -21.89 1.09
C GLY A 163 2.15 -21.20 1.06
N ALA A 164 2.25 -20.01 0.44
CA ALA A 164 3.50 -19.27 0.40
C ALA A 164 3.91 -18.76 1.78
N ASP A 165 5.22 -18.71 2.01
CA ASP A 165 5.78 -18.17 3.24
C ASP A 165 5.75 -16.63 3.23
N ALA A 166 5.56 -16.04 4.40
CA ALA A 166 5.75 -14.61 4.61
C ALA A 166 7.13 -14.32 5.21
N LEU A 167 7.82 -13.35 4.67
CA LEU A 167 8.94 -12.70 5.31
C LEU A 167 8.40 -11.62 6.23
N VAL A 168 8.77 -11.67 7.51
CA VAL A 168 8.44 -10.64 8.49
C VAL A 168 9.55 -9.61 8.48
N MET A 169 9.20 -8.36 8.30
CA MET A 169 10.14 -7.25 8.27
C MET A 169 9.80 -6.21 9.34
N ARG A 170 10.82 -5.50 9.82
CA ARG A 170 10.70 -4.48 10.86
C ARG A 170 11.48 -3.23 10.48
N ARG A 171 10.93 -2.07 10.77
CA ARG A 171 11.64 -0.78 10.79
C ARG A 171 11.64 -0.23 12.21
N LEU A 172 12.80 0.03 12.75
CA LEU A 172 12.97 0.63 14.07
C LEU A 172 12.62 2.13 14.05
N PRO A 173 12.29 2.73 15.22
CA PRO A 173 12.11 4.17 15.35
C PRO A 173 13.31 4.94 14.80
N LEU A 174 13.06 6.08 14.19
CA LEU A 174 14.14 6.96 13.74
C LEU A 174 14.84 7.55 14.97
N GLN A 175 16.14 7.32 15.07
CA GLN A 175 16.95 7.97 16.12
C GLN A 175 16.94 9.48 15.87
N ARG A 176 16.65 10.24 16.92
CA ARG A 176 16.74 11.70 16.91
C ARG A 176 18.19 12.16 16.93
#